data_a93241f098bc1bfa438d0aa110160926
#
_entry.id   a93241f098bc1bfa438d0aa110160926
#
_cell.length_a   1.000
_cell.length_b   1.000
_cell.length_c   1.000
_cell.angle_alpha   90.00
_cell.angle_beta   90.00
_cell.angle_gamma   90.00
#
_symmetry.space_group_name_H-M   'P 1'
#
loop_
_entity.id
_entity.type
_entity.pdbx_description
1 polymer ?
#
loop_
_entity_poly.entity_id
_entity_poly.type
_entity_poly.pdbx_seq_one_letter_code
_entity_poly.pdbx_strand_id
1 'polypeptide(L)'
;DYLDMVELVSDYPEMKATFNLTPVLLRQLEDFSNGAKDLYWYYTEIDADILTLDDKKFIISRFFDTNPKVIARFPRYVELRNSSQNSSSWTNQDYRDLQLLFNLAWTDPKYLAQEPLKNLVSKGRDFSEDDKFVLLNEHSKLIDKVIPTHAELWKTGQIEITTTPYAHPILPLIFDTNLASVGDIGAELPKNRFSKPTDAAIQVEKGLDLAEELLGQRPTGMWPAEGAVSQEVLGMFAKEGIKWIATGEHVLSKSLDIPTFKRNTKG
;
A
#
# COMPACT_ATOMS: atom_id res chain seq x y z
N ASP A 1 8.19 0.98 0.53
CA ASP A 1 8.00 -0.49 0.51
C ASP A 1 7.73 -1.03 -0.89
N TYR A 2 6.90 -0.38 -1.73
CA TYR A 2 6.60 -0.91 -3.07
C TYR A 2 7.79 -0.85 -4.02
N LEU A 3 8.66 0.15 -3.92
CA LEU A 3 9.81 0.29 -4.79
C LEU A 3 10.96 -0.61 -4.36
N ASP A 4 11.31 -0.63 -3.07
CA ASP A 4 12.44 -1.40 -2.55
C ASP A 4 12.28 -2.91 -2.78
N MET A 5 11.07 -3.45 -2.64
CA MET A 5 10.80 -4.87 -2.89
C MET A 5 11.05 -5.27 -4.34
N VAL A 6 10.56 -4.49 -5.30
CA VAL A 6 10.74 -4.80 -6.72
C VAL A 6 12.18 -4.57 -7.18
N GLU A 7 12.87 -3.55 -6.65
CA GLU A 7 14.29 -3.33 -6.89
C GLU A 7 15.14 -4.48 -6.28
N LEU A 8 14.78 -4.99 -5.10
CA LEU A 8 15.46 -6.15 -4.52
C LEU A 8 15.33 -7.38 -5.42
N VAL A 9 14.17 -7.63 -6.02
CA VAL A 9 14.01 -8.72 -6.99
C VAL A 9 14.89 -8.48 -8.21
N SER A 10 15.03 -7.24 -8.68
CA SER A 10 15.87 -6.91 -9.84
C SER A 10 17.36 -7.19 -9.61
N ASP A 11 17.84 -7.09 -8.36
CA ASP A 11 19.21 -7.41 -7.98
C ASP A 11 19.55 -8.91 -8.09
N TYR A 12 18.53 -9.78 -8.23
CA TYR A 12 18.66 -11.23 -8.37
C TYR A 12 17.94 -11.73 -9.64
N PRO A 13 18.58 -11.70 -10.82
CA PRO A 13 17.95 -12.00 -12.11
C PRO A 13 17.28 -13.37 -12.22
N GLU A 14 17.75 -14.37 -11.46
CA GLU A 14 17.18 -15.71 -11.42
C GLU A 14 15.92 -15.80 -10.54
N MET A 15 15.67 -14.78 -9.71
CA MET A 15 14.49 -14.75 -8.84
C MET A 15 13.26 -14.39 -9.64
N LYS A 16 12.17 -15.13 -9.44
CA LYS A 16 10.84 -14.83 -9.98
C LYS A 16 9.89 -14.52 -8.83
N ALA A 17 9.07 -13.52 -9.00
CA ALA A 17 8.08 -13.12 -7.99
C ALA A 17 6.78 -12.67 -8.64
N THR A 18 5.68 -12.82 -7.91
CA THR A 18 4.38 -12.25 -8.27
C THR A 18 4.06 -11.11 -7.32
N PHE A 19 3.76 -9.95 -7.87
CA PHE A 19 3.34 -8.76 -7.12
C PHE A 19 1.85 -8.51 -7.33
N ASN A 20 1.15 -8.20 -6.24
CA ASN A 20 -0.23 -7.73 -6.35
C ASN A 20 -0.27 -6.21 -6.16
N LEU A 21 -0.69 -5.48 -7.21
CA LEU A 21 -0.85 -4.04 -7.17
C LEU A 21 -2.34 -3.69 -7.30
N THR A 22 -2.91 -3.15 -6.24
CA THR A 22 -4.32 -2.78 -6.23
C THR A 22 -4.58 -1.54 -7.09
N PRO A 23 -5.72 -1.45 -7.79
CA PRO A 23 -6.01 -0.30 -8.65
C PRO A 23 -6.04 1.03 -7.89
N VAL A 24 -6.55 1.03 -6.65
CA VAL A 24 -6.56 2.23 -5.81
C VAL A 24 -5.14 2.71 -5.50
N LEU A 25 -4.21 1.78 -5.19
CA LEU A 25 -2.80 2.11 -5.00
C LEU A 25 -2.19 2.72 -6.27
N LEU A 26 -2.42 2.09 -7.43
CA LEU A 26 -1.91 2.60 -8.71
C LEU A 26 -2.42 4.01 -9.00
N ARG A 27 -3.72 4.26 -8.78
CA ARG A 27 -4.32 5.60 -8.93
C ARG A 27 -3.71 6.59 -7.95
N GLN A 28 -3.54 6.22 -6.69
CA GLN A 28 -2.91 7.09 -5.69
C GLN A 28 -1.46 7.43 -6.05
N LEU A 29 -0.67 6.46 -6.51
CA LEU A 29 0.71 6.71 -6.97
C LEU A 29 0.74 7.68 -8.14
N GLU A 30 -0.15 7.51 -9.11
CA GLU A 30 -0.29 8.43 -10.23
C GLU A 30 -0.72 9.83 -9.77
N ASP A 31 -1.71 9.93 -8.87
CA ASP A 31 -2.17 11.21 -8.32
C ASP A 31 -1.03 11.93 -7.57
N PHE A 32 -0.23 11.23 -6.77
CA PHE A 32 0.95 11.79 -6.10
C PHE A 32 2.00 12.27 -7.10
N SER A 33 2.30 11.51 -8.17
CA SER A 33 3.19 11.94 -9.25
C SER A 33 2.67 13.18 -9.97
N ASN A 34 1.36 13.40 -9.99
CA ASN A 34 0.70 14.59 -10.53
C ASN A 34 0.51 15.71 -9.51
N GLY A 35 1.12 15.61 -8.33
CA GLY A 35 1.15 16.66 -7.31
C GLY A 35 0.04 16.59 -6.26
N ALA A 36 -0.72 15.50 -6.18
CA ALA A 36 -1.61 15.29 -5.05
C ALA A 36 -0.81 15.13 -3.75
N LYS A 37 -1.41 15.49 -2.63
CA LYS A 37 -0.79 15.42 -1.31
C LYS A 37 -1.78 14.83 -0.32
N ASP A 38 -1.33 13.93 0.53
CA ASP A 38 -2.10 13.50 1.69
C ASP A 38 -1.90 14.45 2.89
N LEU A 39 -2.59 14.15 3.99
CA LEU A 39 -2.48 14.97 5.20
C LEU A 39 -1.07 14.94 5.81
N TYR A 40 -0.36 13.83 5.73
CA TYR A 40 1.00 13.72 6.29
C TYR A 40 1.98 14.56 5.48
N TRP A 41 1.87 14.52 4.14
CA TRP A 41 2.65 15.39 3.27
C TRP A 41 2.36 16.86 3.55
N TYR A 42 1.07 17.23 3.58
CA TYR A 42 0.63 18.59 3.86
C TYR A 42 1.19 19.10 5.19
N TYR A 43 1.03 18.35 6.28
CA TYR A 43 1.56 18.76 7.60
C TYR A 43 3.08 18.69 7.70
N THR A 44 3.77 17.96 6.84
CA THR A 44 5.23 18.01 6.74
C THR A 44 5.68 19.28 6.03
N GLU A 45 4.98 19.70 4.99
CA GLU A 45 5.35 20.84 4.14
C GLU A 45 5.13 22.19 4.82
N ILE A 46 4.13 22.32 5.70
CA ILE A 46 3.87 23.57 6.42
C ILE A 46 5.12 24.00 7.19
N ASP A 47 5.52 25.26 7.02
CA ASP A 47 6.62 25.86 7.80
C ASP A 47 6.29 25.78 9.30
N ALA A 48 7.23 25.26 10.08
CA ALA A 48 7.05 25.09 11.52
C ALA A 48 6.81 26.40 12.28
N ASP A 49 7.25 27.54 11.71
CA ASP A 49 7.10 28.85 12.33
C ASP A 49 5.67 29.41 12.24
N ILE A 50 4.85 28.89 11.31
CA ILE A 50 3.45 29.33 11.12
C ILE A 50 2.42 28.29 11.54
N LEU A 51 2.83 27.16 12.14
CA LEU A 51 1.90 26.14 12.61
C LEU A 51 0.88 26.68 13.62
N THR A 52 -0.39 26.48 13.33
CA THR A 52 -1.49 26.77 14.26
C THR A 52 -1.52 25.75 15.42
N LEU A 53 -2.31 26.03 16.44
CA LEU A 53 -2.49 25.09 17.56
C LEU A 53 -3.09 23.75 17.10
N ASP A 54 -3.97 23.75 16.10
CA ASP A 54 -4.59 22.52 15.60
C ASP A 54 -3.63 21.72 14.73
N ASP A 55 -2.77 22.38 13.93
CA ASP A 55 -1.70 21.73 13.20
C ASP A 55 -0.72 21.04 14.17
N LYS A 56 -0.31 21.73 15.22
CA LYS A 56 0.56 21.20 16.28
C LYS A 56 -0.06 19.97 16.96
N LYS A 57 -1.37 20.01 17.26
CA LYS A 57 -2.09 18.83 17.83
C LYS A 57 -2.09 17.66 16.86
N PHE A 58 -2.37 17.87 15.57
CA PHE A 58 -2.34 16.82 14.57
C PHE A 58 -0.95 16.19 14.49
N ILE A 59 0.09 17.00 14.33
CA ILE A 59 1.48 16.54 14.23
C ILE A 59 1.87 15.69 15.45
N ILE A 60 1.60 16.14 16.67
CA ILE A 60 1.92 15.38 17.89
C ILE A 60 1.13 14.07 17.93
N SER A 61 -0.14 14.08 17.54
CA SER A 61 -1.00 12.90 17.63
C SER A 61 -0.69 11.84 16.59
N ARG A 62 -0.11 12.21 15.43
CA ARG A 62 0.02 11.33 14.28
C ARG A 62 1.47 11.06 13.84
N PHE A 63 2.40 11.98 14.09
CA PHE A 63 3.78 11.85 13.60
C PHE A 63 4.67 10.95 14.47
N PHE A 64 4.06 10.15 15.34
CA PHE A 64 4.67 9.01 16.01
C PHE A 64 4.04 7.66 15.60
N ASP A 65 3.16 7.67 14.60
CA ASP A 65 2.51 6.47 14.07
C ASP A 65 3.51 5.66 13.23
N THR A 66 4.49 5.05 13.90
CA THR A 66 5.48 4.15 13.31
C THR A 66 5.96 3.13 14.34
N ASN A 67 6.68 2.10 13.87
CA ASN A 67 7.18 1.06 14.76
C ASN A 67 8.18 1.63 15.78
N PRO A 68 8.04 1.35 17.09
CA PRO A 68 8.98 1.83 18.11
C PRO A 68 10.46 1.49 17.83
N LYS A 69 10.73 0.36 17.17
CA LYS A 69 12.10 -0.01 16.77
C LYS A 69 12.67 0.92 15.70
N VAL A 70 11.81 1.50 14.86
CA VAL A 70 12.22 2.49 13.85
C VAL A 70 12.51 3.83 14.53
N ILE A 71 11.63 4.28 15.44
CA ILE A 71 11.86 5.48 16.25
C ILE A 71 13.21 5.41 16.96
N ALA A 72 13.55 4.25 17.54
CA ALA A 72 14.80 4.04 18.27
C ALA A 72 16.08 4.21 17.42
N ARG A 73 15.97 4.22 16.08
CA ARG A 73 17.12 4.49 15.20
C ARG A 73 17.54 5.97 15.21
N PHE A 74 16.63 6.87 15.61
CA PHE A 74 16.83 8.31 15.56
C PHE A 74 16.77 8.89 16.98
N PRO A 75 17.92 9.20 17.63
CA PRO A 75 17.95 9.68 19.02
C PRO A 75 17.05 10.89 19.27
N ARG A 76 17.05 11.86 18.37
CA ARG A 76 16.18 13.04 18.46
C ARG A 76 14.68 12.69 18.40
N TYR A 77 14.30 11.70 17.63
CA TYR A 77 12.91 11.24 17.53
C TYR A 77 12.46 10.57 18.84
N VAL A 78 13.35 9.85 19.51
CA VAL A 78 13.10 9.29 20.86
C VAL A 78 12.92 10.41 21.88
N GLU A 79 13.77 11.46 21.88
CA GLU A 79 13.63 12.62 22.74
C GLU A 79 12.26 13.29 22.59
N LEU A 80 11.85 13.57 21.34
CA LEU A 80 10.56 14.18 21.03
C LEU A 80 9.39 13.30 21.48
N ARG A 81 9.45 12.00 21.26
CA ARG A 81 8.43 11.07 21.73
C ARG A 81 8.29 11.08 23.25
N ASN A 82 9.40 11.07 23.99
CA ASN A 82 9.38 11.08 25.44
C ASN A 82 8.84 12.39 26.02
N SER A 83 9.03 13.52 25.32
CA SER A 83 8.54 14.84 25.74
C SER A 83 7.15 15.19 25.19
N SER A 84 6.56 14.37 24.32
CA SER A 84 5.30 14.70 23.62
C SER A 84 4.11 14.98 24.53
N GLN A 85 4.05 14.35 25.72
CA GLN A 85 3.00 14.60 26.71
C GLN A 85 3.09 16.00 27.34
N ASN A 86 4.28 16.62 27.32
CA ASN A 86 4.55 17.98 27.81
C ASN A 86 4.90 18.94 26.66
N SER A 87 4.27 18.76 25.51
CA SER A 87 4.54 19.52 24.29
C SER A 87 4.21 21.01 24.35
N SER A 88 3.61 21.49 25.46
CA SER A 88 3.43 22.93 25.71
C SER A 88 4.75 23.70 25.81
N SER A 89 5.86 23.02 26.11
CA SER A 89 7.21 23.58 26.16
C SER A 89 7.96 23.47 24.83
N TRP A 90 7.38 22.86 23.81
CA TRP A 90 8.02 22.66 22.52
C TRP A 90 8.20 23.98 21.75
N THR A 91 9.35 24.13 21.16
CA THR A 91 9.69 25.19 20.22
C THR A 91 9.25 24.83 18.80
N ASN A 92 9.26 25.78 17.88
CA ASN A 92 9.02 25.50 16.46
C ASN A 92 10.05 24.51 15.89
N GLN A 93 11.30 24.55 16.41
CA GLN A 93 12.33 23.60 16.03
C GLN A 93 11.97 22.14 16.41
N ASP A 94 11.31 21.93 17.54
CA ASP A 94 10.86 20.57 17.94
C ASP A 94 9.83 20.02 16.94
N TYR A 95 8.91 20.86 16.49
CA TYR A 95 7.93 20.49 15.46
C TYR A 95 8.59 20.23 14.10
N ARG A 96 9.53 21.07 13.68
CA ARG A 96 10.28 20.90 12.43
C ARG A 96 11.08 19.60 12.44
N ASP A 97 11.76 19.31 13.54
CA ASP A 97 12.48 18.05 13.71
C ASP A 97 11.51 16.86 13.63
N LEU A 98 10.33 16.94 14.27
CA LEU A 98 9.34 15.88 14.23
C LEU A 98 8.78 15.66 12.82
N GLN A 99 8.45 16.73 12.08
CA GLN A 99 7.99 16.68 10.70
C GLN A 99 8.96 15.92 9.81
N LEU A 100 10.24 16.18 9.95
CA LEU A 100 11.27 15.53 9.14
C LEU A 100 11.56 14.09 9.59
N LEU A 101 11.74 13.87 10.89
CA LEU A 101 12.07 12.55 11.44
C LEU A 101 10.99 11.50 11.21
N PHE A 102 9.72 11.89 11.25
CA PHE A 102 8.61 11.00 10.88
C PHE A 102 8.79 10.45 9.46
N ASN A 103 9.09 11.31 8.51
CA ASN A 103 9.26 10.91 7.11
C ASN A 103 10.55 10.12 6.88
N LEU A 104 11.66 10.45 7.54
CA LEU A 104 12.87 9.60 7.52
C LEU A 104 12.58 8.20 8.08
N ALA A 105 11.75 8.12 9.12
CA ALA A 105 11.37 6.84 9.72
C ALA A 105 10.58 5.93 8.77
N TRP A 106 9.81 6.49 7.85
CA TRP A 106 9.07 5.77 6.81
C TRP A 106 9.87 5.51 5.54
N THR A 107 11.10 6.04 5.47
CA THR A 107 11.98 5.82 4.31
C THR A 107 12.78 4.53 4.48
N ASP A 108 12.88 3.74 3.42
CA ASP A 108 13.65 2.49 3.43
C ASP A 108 15.14 2.74 3.70
N PRO A 109 15.81 1.89 4.49
CA PRO A 109 17.25 2.01 4.81
C PRO A 109 18.16 2.08 3.58
N LYS A 110 17.77 1.46 2.46
CA LYS A 110 18.54 1.52 1.20
C LYS A 110 18.67 2.96 0.70
N TYR A 111 17.59 3.74 0.78
CA TYR A 111 17.60 5.13 0.33
C TYR A 111 18.19 6.07 1.39
N LEU A 112 17.96 5.79 2.68
CA LEU A 112 18.60 6.54 3.78
C LEU A 112 20.13 6.48 3.75
N ALA A 113 20.71 5.43 3.14
CA ALA A 113 22.16 5.28 2.97
C ALA A 113 22.73 6.08 1.78
N GLN A 114 21.88 6.71 0.97
CA GLN A 114 22.26 7.45 -0.25
C GLN A 114 22.07 8.95 -0.07
N GLU A 115 22.89 9.73 -0.79
CA GLU A 115 22.72 11.18 -0.84
C GLU A 115 21.45 11.54 -1.66
N PRO A 116 20.72 12.58 -1.26
CA PRO A 116 21.01 13.51 -0.14
C PRO A 116 20.47 13.05 1.23
N LEU A 117 19.66 11.97 1.32
CA LEU A 117 19.02 11.54 2.56
C LEU A 117 20.03 11.13 3.65
N LYS A 118 21.17 10.57 3.24
CA LYS A 118 22.26 10.23 4.15
C LYS A 118 22.74 11.44 4.96
N ASN A 119 22.80 12.62 4.35
CA ASN A 119 23.19 13.84 5.03
C ASN A 119 22.15 14.24 6.10
N LEU A 120 20.85 14.10 5.81
CA LEU A 120 19.78 14.35 6.77
C LEU A 120 19.84 13.39 7.96
N VAL A 121 20.08 12.09 7.68
CA VAL A 121 20.29 11.09 8.74
C VAL A 121 21.49 11.44 9.62
N SER A 122 22.60 11.85 9.01
CA SER A 122 23.83 12.23 9.73
C SER A 122 23.67 13.51 10.55
N LYS A 123 22.89 14.49 10.03
CA LYS A 123 22.54 15.72 10.75
C LYS A 123 21.71 15.42 12.01
N GLY A 124 20.71 14.58 11.92
CA GLY A 124 19.98 13.96 13.01
C GLY A 124 19.07 14.87 13.83
N ARG A 125 19.25 16.20 13.81
CA ARG A 125 18.48 17.22 14.53
C ARG A 125 18.73 18.63 13.98
N ASP A 126 18.01 19.62 14.49
CA ASP A 126 18.12 21.03 14.11
C ASP A 126 17.95 21.26 12.61
N PHE A 127 16.94 20.58 12.06
CA PHE A 127 16.63 20.65 10.64
C PHE A 127 16.10 22.02 10.24
N SER A 128 16.34 22.40 8.99
CA SER A 128 15.80 23.60 8.36
C SER A 128 14.55 23.27 7.53
N GLU A 129 13.85 24.29 7.04
CA GLU A 129 12.78 24.12 6.06
C GLU A 129 13.33 23.60 4.72
N ASP A 130 14.56 23.98 4.34
CA ASP A 130 15.24 23.44 3.17
C ASP A 130 15.50 21.93 3.30
N ASP A 131 15.83 21.44 4.49
CA ASP A 131 15.98 20.01 4.73
C ASP A 131 14.66 19.26 4.49
N LYS A 132 13.50 19.82 4.88
CA LYS A 132 12.19 19.24 4.58
C LYS A 132 11.92 19.22 3.08
N PHE A 133 12.24 20.29 2.39
CA PHE A 133 12.11 20.35 0.93
C PHE A 133 12.96 19.27 0.24
N VAL A 134 14.23 19.12 0.65
CA VAL A 134 15.10 18.05 0.15
C VAL A 134 14.50 16.67 0.36
N LEU A 135 13.99 16.39 1.56
CA LEU A 135 13.36 15.10 1.89
C LEU A 135 12.12 14.83 1.03
N LEU A 136 11.19 15.77 0.95
CA LEU A 136 9.95 15.62 0.18
C LEU A 136 10.22 15.46 -1.31
N ASN A 137 11.20 16.18 -1.85
CA ASN A 137 11.63 16.03 -3.23
C ASN A 137 12.20 14.63 -3.53
N GLU A 138 12.96 14.05 -2.59
CA GLU A 138 13.44 12.67 -2.75
C GLU A 138 12.28 11.67 -2.66
N HIS A 139 11.30 11.87 -1.75
CA HIS A 139 10.11 11.03 -1.71
C HIS A 139 9.32 11.08 -3.03
N SER A 140 9.14 12.27 -3.62
CA SER A 140 8.50 12.41 -4.94
C SER A 140 9.22 11.59 -6.00
N LYS A 141 10.55 11.69 -6.08
CA LYS A 141 11.36 10.91 -7.03
C LYS A 141 11.24 9.39 -6.82
N LEU A 142 11.11 8.94 -5.56
CA LEU A 142 10.91 7.51 -5.25
C LEU A 142 9.52 7.05 -5.67
N ILE A 143 8.48 7.86 -5.42
CA ILE A 143 7.10 7.56 -5.85
C ILE A 143 7.04 7.44 -7.38
N ASP A 144 7.63 8.38 -8.10
CA ASP A 144 7.66 8.40 -9.57
C ASP A 144 8.29 7.15 -10.20
N LYS A 145 9.15 6.44 -9.46
CA LYS A 145 9.79 5.21 -9.93
C LYS A 145 8.96 3.95 -9.72
N VAL A 146 7.95 3.96 -8.82
CA VAL A 146 7.25 2.73 -8.44
C VAL A 146 6.61 2.04 -9.65
N ILE A 147 5.73 2.74 -10.36
CA ILE A 147 5.01 2.17 -11.51
C ILE A 147 5.95 1.78 -12.65
N PRO A 148 6.87 2.64 -13.11
CA PRO A 148 7.79 2.29 -14.20
C PRO A 148 8.69 1.09 -13.90
N THR A 149 9.19 0.96 -12.66
CA THR A 149 10.05 -0.15 -12.28
C THR A 149 9.30 -1.49 -12.32
N HIS A 150 8.07 -1.52 -11.80
CA HIS A 150 7.24 -2.72 -11.88
C HIS A 150 6.90 -3.07 -13.34
N ALA A 151 6.52 -2.09 -14.16
CA ALA A 151 6.20 -2.30 -15.57
C ALA A 151 7.39 -2.89 -16.35
N GLU A 152 8.60 -2.37 -16.12
CA GLU A 152 9.81 -2.86 -16.81
C GLU A 152 10.15 -4.31 -16.39
N LEU A 153 10.15 -4.64 -15.09
CA LEU A 153 10.42 -6.01 -14.65
C LEU A 153 9.34 -7.00 -15.10
N TRP A 154 8.09 -6.54 -15.19
CA TRP A 154 7.02 -7.37 -15.75
C TRP A 154 7.23 -7.62 -17.24
N LYS A 155 7.57 -6.59 -18.01
CA LYS A 155 7.87 -6.69 -19.44
C LYS A 155 9.02 -7.66 -19.74
N THR A 156 10.05 -7.69 -18.90
CA THR A 156 11.17 -8.65 -19.02
C THR A 156 10.80 -10.07 -18.59
N GLY A 157 9.64 -10.27 -17.98
CA GLY A 157 9.18 -11.54 -17.44
C GLY A 157 9.91 -12.00 -16.18
N GLN A 158 10.58 -11.07 -15.48
CA GLN A 158 11.17 -11.38 -14.18
C GLN A 158 10.13 -11.41 -13.07
N ILE A 159 9.09 -10.57 -13.17
CA ILE A 159 7.95 -10.62 -12.27
C ILE A 159 6.66 -10.89 -13.03
N GLU A 160 5.62 -11.30 -12.30
CA GLU A 160 4.24 -11.28 -12.75
C GLU A 160 3.46 -10.28 -11.88
N ILE A 161 2.56 -9.51 -12.49
CA ILE A 161 1.68 -8.61 -11.76
C ILE A 161 0.25 -9.12 -11.81
N THR A 162 -0.36 -9.20 -10.63
CA THR A 162 -1.80 -9.37 -10.44
C THR A 162 -2.40 -8.08 -9.94
N THR A 163 -3.71 -7.95 -10.09
CA THR A 163 -4.47 -6.85 -9.52
C THR A 163 -5.69 -7.36 -8.75
N THR A 164 -6.51 -6.46 -8.25
CA THR A 164 -7.78 -6.75 -7.57
C THR A 164 -8.93 -6.08 -8.31
N PRO A 165 -10.19 -6.40 -7.99
CA PRO A 165 -11.30 -5.54 -8.37
C PRO A 165 -11.06 -4.09 -7.91
N TYR A 166 -11.52 -3.10 -8.67
CA TYR A 166 -11.10 -1.69 -8.60
C TYR A 166 -11.05 -1.10 -7.18
N ALA A 167 -12.15 -1.11 -6.46
CA ALA A 167 -12.23 -0.57 -5.09
C ALA A 167 -12.09 -1.66 -4.00
N HIS A 168 -11.54 -2.82 -4.35
CA HIS A 168 -11.33 -3.95 -3.45
C HIS A 168 -12.61 -4.47 -2.76
N PRO A 169 -13.77 -4.56 -3.45
CA PRO A 169 -14.98 -5.05 -2.82
C PRO A 169 -14.97 -6.58 -2.71
N ILE A 170 -15.70 -7.10 -1.73
CA ILE A 170 -16.04 -8.53 -1.66
C ILE A 170 -17.08 -8.83 -2.74
N LEU A 171 -16.62 -9.22 -3.92
CA LEU A 171 -17.46 -9.35 -5.11
C LEU A 171 -18.67 -10.27 -4.95
N PRO A 172 -18.59 -11.46 -4.28
CA PRO A 172 -19.77 -12.25 -4.05
C PRO A 172 -20.91 -11.52 -3.38
N LEU A 173 -20.60 -10.60 -2.42
CA LEU A 173 -21.62 -9.81 -1.72
C LEU A 173 -22.18 -8.66 -2.57
N ILE A 174 -21.39 -8.12 -3.50
CA ILE A 174 -21.91 -7.15 -4.50
C ILE A 174 -22.79 -7.86 -5.51
N PHE A 175 -22.37 -9.05 -5.94
CA PHE A 175 -23.15 -9.85 -6.87
C PHE A 175 -24.51 -10.21 -6.28
N ASP A 176 -24.53 -10.79 -5.08
CA ASP A 176 -25.73 -11.16 -4.35
C ASP A 176 -25.41 -11.44 -2.87
N THR A 177 -26.00 -10.71 -1.94
CA THR A 177 -25.80 -10.92 -0.51
C THR A 177 -26.18 -12.32 -0.03
N ASN A 178 -27.06 -13.03 -0.73
CA ASN A 178 -27.43 -14.40 -0.38
C ASN A 178 -26.27 -15.39 -0.56
N LEU A 179 -25.24 -15.03 -1.33
CA LEU A 179 -24.02 -15.87 -1.47
C LEU A 179 -23.23 -16.00 -0.17
N ALA A 180 -23.46 -15.10 0.82
CA ALA A 180 -22.85 -15.24 2.14
C ALA A 180 -23.16 -16.60 2.78
N SER A 181 -24.37 -17.13 2.62
CA SER A 181 -24.79 -18.42 3.18
C SER A 181 -24.09 -19.63 2.55
N VAL A 182 -23.44 -19.46 1.38
CA VAL A 182 -22.64 -20.51 0.75
C VAL A 182 -21.29 -20.68 1.48
N GLY A 183 -20.67 -19.56 1.87
CA GLY A 183 -19.41 -19.55 2.61
C GLY A 183 -19.59 -19.84 4.09
N ASP A 184 -20.69 -19.33 4.67
CA ASP A 184 -21.07 -19.51 6.08
C ASP A 184 -22.56 -19.89 6.17
N ILE A 185 -22.83 -21.17 6.42
CA ILE A 185 -24.20 -21.73 6.48
C ILE A 185 -25.05 -21.08 7.61
N GLY A 186 -24.40 -20.50 8.61
CA GLY A 186 -25.04 -19.83 9.76
C GLY A 186 -25.17 -18.30 9.58
N ALA A 187 -24.74 -17.74 8.48
CA ALA A 187 -24.76 -16.30 8.28
C ALA A 187 -26.18 -15.70 8.31
N GLU A 188 -26.36 -14.69 9.15
CA GLU A 188 -27.58 -13.88 9.12
C GLU A 188 -27.58 -12.99 7.88
N LEU A 189 -28.53 -13.22 6.98
CA LEU A 189 -28.69 -12.43 5.77
C LEU A 189 -29.42 -11.11 6.05
N PRO A 190 -29.08 -10.03 5.32
CA PRO A 190 -29.80 -8.76 5.44
C PRO A 190 -31.29 -8.93 5.08
N LYS A 191 -32.17 -8.20 5.78
CA LYS A 191 -33.61 -8.21 5.50
C LYS A 191 -33.94 -7.87 4.05
N ASN A 192 -33.20 -6.92 3.48
CA ASN A 192 -33.33 -6.52 2.09
C ASN A 192 -32.16 -7.11 1.32
N ARG A 193 -32.44 -8.06 0.44
CA ARG A 193 -31.43 -8.62 -0.46
C ARG A 193 -30.84 -7.50 -1.31
N PHE A 194 -29.50 -7.43 -1.33
CA PHE A 194 -28.75 -6.59 -2.25
C PHE A 194 -28.17 -7.49 -3.36
N SER A 195 -28.37 -7.10 -4.62
CA SER A 195 -27.84 -7.84 -5.77
C SER A 195 -27.56 -6.87 -6.92
N LYS A 196 -26.29 -6.73 -7.29
CA LYS A 196 -25.78 -5.84 -8.34
C LYS A 196 -24.70 -6.52 -9.18
N PRO A 197 -25.04 -7.55 -9.97
CA PRO A 197 -24.05 -8.26 -10.79
C PRO A 197 -23.29 -7.37 -11.77
N THR A 198 -23.96 -6.36 -12.35
CA THR A 198 -23.34 -5.40 -13.25
C THR A 198 -22.26 -4.56 -12.55
N ASP A 199 -22.54 -4.11 -11.31
CA ASP A 199 -21.57 -3.33 -10.54
C ASP A 199 -20.35 -4.20 -10.18
N ALA A 200 -20.57 -5.48 -9.87
CA ALA A 200 -19.47 -6.44 -9.63
C ALA A 200 -18.59 -6.61 -10.89
N ALA A 201 -19.21 -6.75 -12.07
CA ALA A 201 -18.47 -6.87 -13.33
C ALA A 201 -17.66 -5.59 -13.63
N ILE A 202 -18.23 -4.41 -13.45
CA ILE A 202 -17.55 -3.12 -13.64
C ILE A 202 -16.34 -2.97 -12.71
N GLN A 203 -16.40 -3.51 -11.49
CA GLN A 203 -15.24 -3.50 -10.58
C GLN A 203 -14.07 -4.33 -11.13
N VAL A 204 -14.34 -5.45 -11.77
CA VAL A 204 -13.30 -6.29 -12.41
C VAL A 204 -12.73 -5.58 -13.63
N GLU A 205 -13.57 -5.14 -14.55
CA GLU A 205 -13.20 -4.44 -15.78
C GLU A 205 -12.32 -3.22 -15.47
N LYS A 206 -12.81 -2.30 -14.64
CA LYS A 206 -12.06 -1.07 -14.27
C LYS A 206 -10.74 -1.35 -13.57
N GLY A 207 -10.67 -2.41 -12.76
CA GLY A 207 -9.42 -2.79 -12.11
C GLY A 207 -8.36 -3.24 -13.11
N LEU A 208 -8.75 -4.03 -14.08
CA LEU A 208 -7.87 -4.51 -15.16
C LEU A 208 -7.47 -3.39 -16.11
N ASP A 209 -8.43 -2.53 -16.51
CA ASP A 209 -8.19 -1.41 -17.42
C ASP A 209 -7.18 -0.41 -16.85
N LEU A 210 -7.32 -0.05 -15.57
CA LEU A 210 -6.35 0.83 -14.92
C LEU A 210 -4.97 0.20 -14.80
N ALA A 211 -4.89 -1.09 -14.46
CA ALA A 211 -3.62 -1.80 -14.39
C ALA A 211 -2.94 -1.85 -15.78
N GLU A 212 -3.71 -2.11 -16.84
CA GLU A 212 -3.19 -2.09 -18.23
C GLU A 212 -2.74 -0.69 -18.65
N GLU A 213 -3.52 0.34 -18.34
CA GLU A 213 -3.21 1.75 -18.62
C GLU A 213 -1.87 2.16 -18.03
N LEU A 214 -1.65 1.88 -16.74
CA LEU A 214 -0.48 2.37 -16.00
C LEU A 214 0.76 1.47 -16.11
N LEU A 215 0.57 0.16 -16.31
CA LEU A 215 1.65 -0.82 -16.35
C LEU A 215 1.98 -1.33 -17.76
N GLY A 216 1.16 -0.97 -18.76
CA GLY A 216 1.37 -1.31 -20.16
C GLY A 216 1.02 -2.74 -20.56
N GLN A 217 0.51 -3.56 -19.63
CA GLN A 217 0.06 -4.93 -19.88
C GLN A 217 -1.18 -5.24 -19.04
N ARG A 218 -2.08 -6.06 -19.60
CA ARG A 218 -3.29 -6.52 -18.88
C ARG A 218 -2.97 -7.73 -18.01
N PRO A 219 -3.23 -7.69 -16.68
CA PRO A 219 -3.02 -8.83 -15.80
C PRO A 219 -3.86 -10.05 -16.21
N THR A 220 -3.26 -11.24 -16.11
CA THR A 220 -3.97 -12.51 -16.34
C THR A 220 -4.23 -13.28 -15.06
N GLY A 221 -3.70 -12.82 -13.94
CA GLY A 221 -3.99 -13.28 -12.59
C GLY A 221 -4.71 -12.20 -11.78
N MET A 222 -5.58 -12.63 -10.86
CA MET A 222 -6.28 -11.69 -9.97
C MET A 222 -6.29 -12.21 -8.54
N TRP A 223 -6.10 -11.29 -7.61
CA TRP A 223 -6.39 -11.49 -6.20
C TRP A 223 -7.83 -11.06 -5.94
N PRO A 224 -8.79 -11.99 -5.74
CA PRO A 224 -10.11 -11.61 -5.27
C PRO A 224 -10.00 -10.94 -3.90
N ALA A 225 -10.71 -9.85 -3.70
CA ALA A 225 -10.69 -9.14 -2.43
C ALA A 225 -10.98 -10.10 -1.27
N GLU A 226 -10.11 -10.11 -0.25
CA GLU A 226 -10.16 -11.01 0.92
C GLU A 226 -10.15 -12.52 0.57
N GLY A 227 -9.73 -12.88 -0.64
CA GLY A 227 -9.80 -14.26 -1.15
C GLY A 227 -11.24 -14.77 -1.36
N ALA A 228 -12.23 -13.87 -1.34
CA ALA A 228 -13.64 -14.23 -1.45
C ALA A 228 -14.04 -14.56 -2.90
N VAL A 229 -14.55 -15.76 -3.10
CA VAL A 229 -14.93 -16.27 -4.42
C VAL A 229 -16.32 -16.91 -4.40
N SER A 230 -16.97 -16.93 -5.55
CA SER A 230 -18.16 -17.72 -5.85
C SER A 230 -18.14 -18.16 -7.31
N GLN A 231 -18.95 -19.14 -7.67
CA GLN A 231 -19.03 -19.63 -9.05
C GLN A 231 -19.40 -18.52 -10.04
N GLU A 232 -20.27 -17.62 -9.65
CA GLU A 232 -20.74 -16.49 -10.45
C GLU A 232 -19.60 -15.49 -10.71
N VAL A 233 -18.82 -15.17 -9.67
CA VAL A 233 -17.68 -14.26 -9.76
C VAL A 233 -16.56 -14.85 -10.62
N LEU A 234 -16.30 -16.16 -10.54
CA LEU A 234 -15.34 -16.83 -11.42
C LEU A 234 -15.73 -16.69 -12.90
N GLY A 235 -17.02 -16.75 -13.22
CA GLY A 235 -17.53 -16.51 -14.57
C GLY A 235 -17.23 -15.07 -15.07
N MET A 236 -17.26 -14.09 -14.20
CA MET A 236 -16.88 -12.70 -14.52
C MET A 236 -15.38 -12.58 -14.81
N PHE A 237 -14.54 -13.16 -13.96
CA PHE A 237 -13.09 -13.16 -14.17
C PHE A 237 -12.72 -13.82 -15.50
N ALA A 238 -13.32 -14.94 -15.82
CA ALA A 238 -13.07 -15.65 -17.08
C ALA A 238 -13.44 -14.83 -18.33
N LYS A 239 -14.54 -14.07 -18.28
CA LYS A 239 -14.95 -13.15 -19.36
C LYS A 239 -13.93 -12.04 -19.61
N GLU A 240 -13.28 -11.55 -18.56
CA GLU A 240 -12.25 -10.53 -18.62
C GLU A 240 -10.85 -11.08 -18.92
N GLY A 241 -10.72 -12.37 -19.24
CA GLY A 241 -9.47 -12.98 -19.63
C GLY A 241 -8.56 -13.39 -18.47
N ILE A 242 -9.04 -13.37 -17.24
CA ILE A 242 -8.31 -13.86 -16.05
C ILE A 242 -8.19 -15.39 -16.16
N LYS A 243 -6.95 -15.88 -16.05
CA LYS A 243 -6.60 -17.29 -16.21
C LYS A 243 -6.43 -18.02 -14.88
N TRP A 244 -6.08 -17.28 -13.82
CA TRP A 244 -5.90 -17.82 -12.48
C TRP A 244 -6.22 -16.78 -11.41
N ILE A 245 -6.58 -17.28 -10.23
CA ILE A 245 -6.84 -16.48 -9.05
C ILE A 245 -6.11 -17.06 -7.84
N ALA A 246 -5.86 -16.25 -6.84
CA ALA A 246 -5.37 -16.71 -5.55
C ALA A 246 -6.50 -16.67 -4.52
N THR A 247 -6.64 -17.77 -3.75
CA THR A 247 -7.60 -17.88 -2.65
C THR A 247 -7.05 -18.79 -1.56
N GLY A 248 -7.75 -18.91 -0.44
CA GLY A 248 -7.30 -19.73 0.69
C GLY A 248 -7.43 -21.25 0.43
N GLU A 249 -6.49 -22.03 0.96
CA GLU A 249 -6.51 -23.51 0.89
C GLU A 249 -7.83 -24.10 1.38
N HIS A 250 -8.45 -23.51 2.39
CA HIS A 250 -9.73 -23.95 2.94
C HIS A 250 -10.88 -23.81 1.94
N VAL A 251 -10.84 -22.84 1.03
CA VAL A 251 -11.83 -22.70 -0.05
C VAL A 251 -11.71 -23.87 -1.00
N LEU A 252 -10.48 -24.21 -1.42
CA LEU A 252 -10.22 -25.35 -2.29
C LEU A 252 -10.62 -26.67 -1.61
N SER A 253 -10.26 -26.84 -0.33
CA SER A 253 -10.62 -28.00 0.49
C SER A 253 -12.14 -28.23 0.51
N LYS A 254 -12.91 -27.19 0.82
CA LYS A 254 -14.38 -27.25 0.83
C LYS A 254 -14.96 -27.51 -0.58
N SER A 255 -14.39 -26.91 -1.61
CA SER A 255 -14.87 -27.04 -2.99
C SER A 255 -14.65 -28.46 -3.55
N LEU A 256 -13.62 -29.17 -3.09
CA LEU A 256 -13.29 -30.52 -3.51
C LEU A 256 -13.75 -31.61 -2.53
N ASP A 257 -14.38 -31.23 -1.42
CA ASP A 257 -14.76 -32.12 -0.31
C ASP A 257 -13.56 -32.93 0.24
N ILE A 258 -12.40 -32.26 0.32
CA ILE A 258 -11.16 -32.83 0.84
C ILE A 258 -10.87 -32.22 2.20
N PRO A 259 -10.96 -32.97 3.33
CA PRO A 259 -10.85 -32.37 4.66
C PRO A 259 -9.45 -31.79 4.97
N THR A 260 -8.41 -32.35 4.38
CA THR A 260 -7.02 -31.87 4.51
C THR A 260 -6.18 -32.24 3.30
N PHE A 261 -5.27 -31.35 2.90
CA PHE A 261 -4.27 -31.64 1.88
C PHE A 261 -3.05 -32.33 2.53
N LYS A 262 -2.62 -33.45 1.94
CA LYS A 262 -1.37 -34.12 2.35
C LYS A 262 -0.19 -33.36 1.77
N ARG A 263 0.71 -32.92 2.65
CA ARG A 263 1.99 -32.30 2.25
C ARG A 263 3.12 -33.30 2.41
N ASN A 264 4.08 -33.26 1.51
CA ASN A 264 5.34 -33.98 1.68
C ASN A 264 6.33 -33.11 2.48
N THR A 265 7.56 -33.63 2.72
CA THR A 265 8.59 -32.91 3.48
C THR A 265 9.09 -31.61 2.83
N LYS A 266 8.63 -31.29 1.64
CA LYS A 266 8.99 -30.06 0.91
C LYS A 266 7.83 -29.06 0.84
N GLY A 267 6.69 -29.33 1.45
CA GLY A 267 5.48 -28.49 1.48
C GLY A 267 4.29 -29.03 0.72
#